data_0230f9d221b5c1bb1dcaddc668efac09
#
_entry.id   0230f9d221b5c1bb1dcaddc668efac09
#
_cell.length_a   1.000
_cell.length_b   1.000
_cell.length_c   1.000
_cell.angle_alpha   90.00
_cell.angle_beta   90.00
_cell.angle_gamma   90.00
#
_symmetry.space_group_name_H-M   'P 1'
#
loop_
_entity.id
_entity.type
_entity.pdbx_description
1 polymer ?
#
loop_
_entity_poly.entity_id
_entity_poly.type
_entity_poly.pdbx_seq_one_letter_code
_entity_poly.pdbx_strand_id
1 'polypeptide(L)'
;RTCLEDFIRAEVLPRSANPHTESSGTGLQTTRLREDARRTIHEAVGGDPEVAVIFAGSGSTGAIDKLVGVLGLRIPSELEDRYRLSAHIPAAERPVVFIGPFEHHSNELPWRESIADVVECPQDADGHVDLDFLESQLERYADRPLRIGSFSAASNVTGILSDVAGISALL
;
A
#
# COMPACT_ATOMS: atom_id res chain seq x y z
N ARG A 1 4.88 -23.00 -11.38
CA ARG A 1 3.55 -22.40 -11.75
C ARG A 1 2.53 -23.47 -12.08
N THR A 2 2.84 -24.44 -12.97
CA THR A 2 1.92 -25.48 -13.41
C THR A 2 1.28 -26.26 -12.25
N CYS A 3 2.05 -26.63 -11.23
CA CYS A 3 1.52 -27.37 -10.07
C CYS A 3 0.46 -26.57 -9.27
N LEU A 4 0.60 -25.24 -9.18
CA LEU A 4 -0.41 -24.40 -8.53
C LEU A 4 -1.67 -24.29 -9.38
N GLU A 5 -1.52 -24.13 -10.69
CA GLU A 5 -2.65 -24.07 -11.62
C GLU A 5 -3.42 -25.40 -11.64
N ASP A 6 -2.70 -26.53 -11.66
CA ASP A 6 -3.30 -27.85 -11.62
C ASP A 6 -4.05 -28.09 -10.29
N PHE A 7 -3.46 -27.70 -9.16
CA PHE A 7 -4.11 -27.78 -7.86
C PHE A 7 -5.37 -26.90 -7.82
N ILE A 8 -5.29 -25.64 -8.27
CA ILE A 8 -6.43 -24.74 -8.30
C ILE A 8 -7.54 -25.31 -9.17
N ARG A 9 -7.21 -25.83 -10.36
CA ARG A 9 -8.18 -26.42 -11.30
C ARG A 9 -8.83 -27.69 -10.77
N ALA A 10 -8.05 -28.57 -10.15
CA ALA A 10 -8.54 -29.88 -9.71
C ALA A 10 -9.25 -29.84 -8.35
N GLU A 11 -8.71 -29.05 -7.40
CA GLU A 11 -9.13 -29.11 -6.01
C GLU A 11 -9.92 -27.88 -5.55
N VAL A 12 -9.62 -26.69 -6.09
CA VAL A 12 -10.23 -25.45 -5.62
C VAL A 12 -11.46 -25.08 -6.44
N LEU A 13 -11.31 -24.91 -7.76
CA LEU A 13 -12.40 -24.43 -8.62
C LEU A 13 -13.68 -25.30 -8.58
N PRO A 14 -13.61 -26.64 -8.61
CA PRO A 14 -14.82 -27.47 -8.59
C PRO A 14 -15.64 -27.35 -7.30
N ARG A 15 -15.01 -26.84 -6.24
CA ARG A 15 -15.61 -26.73 -4.90
C ARG A 15 -15.71 -25.27 -4.44
N SER A 16 -15.46 -24.32 -5.34
CA SER A 16 -15.55 -22.88 -5.03
C SER A 16 -16.99 -22.42 -5.03
N ALA A 17 -17.33 -21.62 -4.04
CA ALA A 17 -18.60 -20.91 -3.96
C ALA A 17 -18.38 -19.54 -3.32
N ASN A 18 -19.45 -18.74 -3.24
CA ASN A 18 -19.40 -17.44 -2.60
C ASN A 18 -18.90 -17.57 -1.15
N PRO A 19 -17.87 -16.81 -0.73
CA PRO A 19 -17.39 -16.79 0.65
C PRO A 19 -18.44 -16.20 1.59
N HIS A 20 -18.16 -16.23 2.90
CA HIS A 20 -19.03 -15.71 3.98
C HIS A 20 -20.29 -16.54 4.23
N THR A 21 -20.29 -17.82 3.82
CA THR A 21 -21.34 -18.76 4.17
C THR A 21 -20.73 -20.05 4.73
N GLU A 22 -21.33 -20.56 5.79
CA GLU A 22 -20.99 -21.84 6.40
C GLU A 22 -22.09 -22.91 6.18
N SER A 23 -23.20 -22.50 5.56
CA SER A 23 -24.36 -23.39 5.32
C SER A 23 -24.14 -24.38 4.19
N SER A 24 -23.16 -24.16 3.30
CA SER A 24 -22.79 -25.10 2.25
C SER A 24 -21.33 -25.52 2.36
N GLY A 25 -21.01 -26.77 2.05
CA GLY A 25 -19.63 -27.28 2.12
C GLY A 25 -18.67 -26.54 1.20
N THR A 26 -19.13 -26.11 0.01
CA THR A 26 -18.32 -25.34 -0.94
C THR A 26 -18.07 -23.90 -0.45
N GLY A 27 -19.09 -23.24 0.09
CA GLY A 27 -18.94 -21.91 0.68
C GLY A 27 -18.04 -21.91 1.90
N LEU A 28 -18.20 -22.90 2.79
CA LEU A 28 -17.34 -23.09 3.96
C LEU A 28 -15.87 -23.31 3.56
N GLN A 29 -15.61 -24.14 2.54
CA GLN A 29 -14.25 -24.35 2.03
C GLN A 29 -13.63 -23.06 1.51
N THR A 30 -14.35 -22.31 0.69
CA THR A 30 -13.86 -21.04 0.15
C THR A 30 -13.57 -20.03 1.27
N THR A 31 -14.46 -19.95 2.26
CA THR A 31 -14.27 -19.11 3.45
C THR A 31 -13.01 -19.49 4.22
N ARG A 32 -12.82 -20.79 4.50
CA ARG A 32 -11.64 -21.28 5.22
C ARG A 32 -10.32 -21.00 4.48
N LEU A 33 -10.27 -21.28 3.18
CA LEU A 33 -9.09 -20.99 2.37
C LEU A 33 -8.71 -19.52 2.42
N ARG A 34 -9.70 -18.63 2.41
CA ARG A 34 -9.47 -17.19 2.49
C ARG A 34 -8.96 -16.77 3.87
N GLU A 35 -9.54 -17.29 4.94
CA GLU A 35 -9.10 -16.98 6.30
C GLU A 35 -7.73 -17.59 6.61
N ASP A 36 -7.43 -18.78 6.12
CA ASP A 36 -6.10 -19.37 6.24
C ASP A 36 -5.03 -18.54 5.50
N ALA A 37 -5.37 -18.03 4.31
CA ALA A 37 -4.48 -17.12 3.58
C ALA A 37 -4.23 -15.82 4.34
N ARG A 38 -5.26 -15.22 4.95
CA ARG A 38 -5.11 -14.03 5.80
C ARG A 38 -4.21 -14.30 6.99
N ARG A 39 -4.43 -15.39 7.69
CA ARG A 39 -3.60 -15.77 8.84
C ARG A 39 -2.14 -15.97 8.45
N THR A 40 -1.89 -16.68 7.34
CA THR A 40 -0.53 -16.90 6.83
C THR A 40 0.19 -15.58 6.52
N ILE A 41 -0.50 -14.64 5.88
CA ILE A 41 0.08 -13.32 5.57
C ILE A 41 0.27 -12.51 6.84
N HIS A 42 -0.72 -12.49 7.72
CA HIS A 42 -0.66 -11.78 9.00
C HIS A 42 0.56 -12.21 9.84
N GLU A 43 0.77 -13.52 9.97
CA GLU A 43 1.92 -14.11 10.67
C GLU A 43 3.25 -13.77 9.97
N ALA A 44 3.27 -13.85 8.63
CA ALA A 44 4.48 -13.59 7.85
C ALA A 44 4.96 -12.12 7.93
N VAL A 45 4.06 -11.18 8.13
CA VAL A 45 4.40 -9.75 8.30
C VAL A 45 4.55 -9.34 9.78
N GLY A 46 4.47 -10.27 10.71
CA GLY A 46 4.58 -10.00 12.15
C GLY A 46 3.42 -9.16 12.69
N GLY A 47 2.23 -9.31 12.11
CA GLY A 47 1.05 -8.56 12.54
C GLY A 47 0.64 -8.89 13.97
N ASP A 48 0.29 -7.88 14.75
CA ASP A 48 -0.33 -8.04 16.05
C ASP A 48 -1.86 -8.25 15.93
N PRO A 49 -2.59 -8.58 17.00
CA PRO A 49 -4.03 -8.85 16.92
C PRO A 49 -4.90 -7.73 16.36
N GLU A 50 -4.42 -6.48 16.36
CA GLU A 50 -5.14 -5.31 15.86
C GLU A 50 -4.93 -5.10 14.34
N VAL A 51 -3.95 -5.79 13.74
CA VAL A 51 -3.63 -5.68 12.31
C VAL A 51 -4.64 -6.44 11.47
N ALA A 52 -5.23 -5.78 10.50
CA ALA A 52 -6.16 -6.38 9.54
C ALA A 52 -5.50 -6.62 8.18
N VAL A 53 -5.59 -7.85 7.68
CA VAL A 53 -5.20 -8.19 6.30
C VAL A 53 -6.41 -8.03 5.38
N ILE A 54 -6.33 -7.12 4.43
CA ILE A 54 -7.39 -6.82 3.47
C ILE A 54 -6.93 -7.19 2.07
N PHE A 55 -7.58 -8.17 1.44
CA PHE A 55 -7.34 -8.47 0.03
C PHE A 55 -8.04 -7.43 -0.85
N ALA A 56 -7.24 -6.69 -1.61
CA ALA A 56 -7.72 -5.73 -2.60
C ALA A 56 -7.40 -6.24 -4.01
N GLY A 57 -8.33 -6.05 -4.93
CA GLY A 57 -8.15 -6.43 -6.34
C GLY A 57 -7.18 -5.53 -7.09
N SER A 58 -6.80 -5.97 -8.32
CA SER A 58 -5.94 -5.23 -9.27
C SER A 58 -4.51 -4.97 -8.78
N GLY A 59 -3.93 -5.91 -8.01
CA GLY A 59 -2.53 -5.84 -7.56
C GLY A 59 -2.26 -4.69 -6.59
N SER A 60 -1.00 -4.26 -6.53
CA SER A 60 -0.57 -3.17 -5.63
C SER A 60 -1.25 -1.85 -5.96
N THR A 61 -1.54 -1.56 -7.22
CA THR A 61 -2.28 -0.36 -7.62
C THR A 61 -3.63 -0.26 -6.89
N GLY A 62 -4.44 -1.34 -6.95
CA GLY A 62 -5.73 -1.36 -6.26
C GLY A 62 -5.61 -1.35 -4.74
N ALA A 63 -4.55 -1.93 -4.19
CA ALA A 63 -4.30 -1.93 -2.75
C ALA A 63 -3.94 -0.53 -2.23
N ILE A 64 -3.03 0.17 -2.90
CA ILE A 64 -2.63 1.54 -2.54
C ILE A 64 -3.80 2.51 -2.75
N ASP A 65 -4.52 2.37 -3.86
CA ASP A 65 -5.74 3.14 -4.11
C ASP A 65 -6.77 2.96 -3.00
N LYS A 66 -6.97 1.73 -2.54
CA LYS A 66 -7.83 1.41 -1.41
C LYS A 66 -7.33 2.05 -0.11
N LEU A 67 -6.01 2.00 0.15
CA LEU A 67 -5.40 2.61 1.32
C LEU A 67 -5.60 4.12 1.36
N VAL A 68 -5.36 4.82 0.25
CA VAL A 68 -5.62 6.26 0.11
C VAL A 68 -7.07 6.59 0.46
N GLY A 69 -8.02 5.75 -0.02
CA GLY A 69 -9.44 5.89 0.32
C GLY A 69 -9.76 5.64 1.80
N VAL A 70 -9.15 4.61 2.41
CA VAL A 70 -9.34 4.28 3.85
C VAL A 70 -8.79 5.38 4.74
N LEU A 71 -7.68 5.99 4.36
CA LEU A 71 -7.07 7.12 5.08
C LEU A 71 -7.83 8.44 4.88
N GLY A 72 -8.87 8.46 4.02
CA GLY A 72 -9.65 9.68 3.75
C GLY A 72 -8.91 10.75 2.96
N LEU A 73 -7.87 10.36 2.22
CA LEU A 73 -7.00 11.31 1.51
C LEU A 73 -7.46 11.64 0.10
N ARG A 74 -8.57 11.07 -0.36
CA ARG A 74 -9.07 11.27 -1.72
C ARG A 74 -10.25 12.21 -1.75
N ILE A 75 -10.17 13.20 -2.64
CA ILE A 75 -11.31 14.01 -3.08
C ILE A 75 -11.68 13.52 -4.49
N PRO A 76 -12.95 13.17 -4.76
CA PRO A 76 -13.39 12.87 -6.11
C PRO A 76 -13.11 14.03 -7.07
N SER A 77 -12.53 13.75 -8.25
CA SER A 77 -12.09 14.77 -9.20
C SER A 77 -13.20 15.73 -9.60
N GLU A 78 -14.42 15.23 -9.86
CA GLU A 78 -15.57 16.08 -10.19
C GLU A 78 -15.93 17.07 -9.06
N LEU A 79 -15.74 16.67 -7.79
CA LEU A 79 -15.98 17.57 -6.66
C LEU A 79 -14.84 18.58 -6.52
N GLU A 80 -13.60 18.15 -6.76
CA GLU A 80 -12.45 19.04 -6.79
C GLU A 80 -12.59 20.10 -7.88
N ASP A 81 -12.90 19.68 -9.10
CA ASP A 81 -13.08 20.57 -10.25
C ASP A 81 -14.20 21.60 -10.03
N ARG A 82 -15.29 21.16 -9.39
CA ARG A 82 -16.47 22.00 -9.17
C ARG A 82 -16.35 22.92 -7.97
N TYR A 83 -15.78 22.43 -6.87
CA TYR A 83 -15.83 23.11 -5.58
C TYR A 83 -14.45 23.49 -5.04
N ARG A 84 -13.36 23.02 -5.66
CA ARG A 84 -11.97 23.26 -5.22
C ARG A 84 -11.77 22.93 -3.73
N LEU A 85 -12.23 21.73 -3.33
CA LEU A 85 -12.26 21.32 -1.92
C LEU A 85 -10.86 21.27 -1.32
N SER A 86 -9.84 20.90 -2.08
CA SER A 86 -8.44 20.88 -1.61
C SER A 86 -7.94 22.26 -1.19
N ALA A 87 -8.43 23.32 -1.80
CA ALA A 87 -8.05 24.71 -1.44
C ALA A 87 -8.55 25.11 -0.04
N HIS A 88 -9.54 24.41 0.50
CA HIS A 88 -10.08 24.66 1.83
C HIS A 88 -9.36 23.85 2.93
N ILE A 89 -8.46 22.95 2.56
CA ILE A 89 -7.65 22.18 3.50
C ILE A 89 -6.33 22.95 3.73
N PRO A 90 -6.09 23.45 4.96
CA PRO A 90 -4.85 24.16 5.26
C PRO A 90 -3.62 23.29 4.99
N ALA A 91 -2.55 23.88 4.46
CA ALA A 91 -1.34 23.12 4.15
C ALA A 91 -0.77 22.38 5.37
N ALA A 92 -0.86 22.97 6.57
CA ALA A 92 -0.41 22.35 7.80
C ALA A 92 -1.23 21.11 8.23
N GLU A 93 -2.45 20.98 7.73
CA GLU A 93 -3.35 19.86 8.04
C GLU A 93 -3.25 18.72 7.01
N ARG A 94 -2.54 18.94 5.90
CA ARG A 94 -2.34 17.92 4.88
C ARG A 94 -1.32 16.89 5.34
N PRO A 95 -1.57 15.60 5.14
CA PRO A 95 -0.54 14.58 5.30
C PRO A 95 0.64 14.81 4.38
N VAL A 96 1.79 14.26 4.73
CA VAL A 96 2.95 14.18 3.83
C VAL A 96 3.29 12.74 3.55
N VAL A 97 3.60 12.45 2.29
CA VAL A 97 4.00 11.12 1.83
C VAL A 97 5.40 11.19 1.25
N PHE A 98 6.30 10.40 1.80
CA PHE A 98 7.66 10.25 1.29
C PHE A 98 7.71 9.03 0.39
N ILE A 99 8.24 9.20 -0.82
CA ILE A 99 8.40 8.13 -1.81
C ILE A 99 9.85 8.05 -2.27
N GLY A 100 10.26 6.90 -2.78
CA GLY A 100 11.60 6.70 -3.32
C GLY A 100 11.75 7.19 -4.77
N PRO A 101 12.99 7.23 -5.28
CA PRO A 101 13.27 7.66 -6.65
C PRO A 101 12.98 6.57 -7.71
N PHE A 102 12.67 5.36 -7.29
CA PHE A 102 12.46 4.19 -8.15
C PHE A 102 11.05 3.64 -8.08
N GLU A 103 10.09 4.48 -7.68
CA GLU A 103 8.73 4.00 -7.51
C GLU A 103 8.08 3.66 -8.84
N HIS A 104 7.36 2.55 -8.84
CA HIS A 104 6.43 2.26 -9.92
C HIS A 104 5.23 3.21 -9.82
N HIS A 105 4.65 3.59 -10.95
CA HIS A 105 3.48 4.49 -11.00
C HIS A 105 2.33 4.06 -10.07
N SER A 106 2.19 2.75 -9.79
CA SER A 106 1.20 2.25 -8.82
C SER A 106 1.43 2.76 -7.39
N ASN A 107 2.68 3.10 -7.04
CA ASN A 107 3.07 3.63 -5.74
C ASN A 107 3.36 5.14 -5.76
N GLU A 108 3.17 5.79 -6.86
CA GLU A 108 3.37 7.23 -7.02
C GLU A 108 2.06 7.95 -7.29
N LEU A 109 1.36 7.58 -8.37
CA LEU A 109 0.17 8.29 -8.84
C LEU A 109 -0.96 8.39 -7.81
N PRO A 110 -1.30 7.32 -7.04
CA PRO A 110 -2.37 7.43 -6.05
C PRO A 110 -2.10 8.47 -4.96
N TRP A 111 -0.83 8.66 -4.59
CA TRP A 111 -0.44 9.68 -3.63
C TRP A 111 -0.48 11.09 -4.22
N ARG A 112 -0.01 11.27 -5.47
CA ARG A 112 -0.07 12.55 -6.18
C ARG A 112 -1.50 13.00 -6.48
N GLU A 113 -2.42 12.06 -6.65
CA GLU A 113 -3.87 12.30 -6.84
C GLU A 113 -4.62 12.47 -5.49
N SER A 114 -3.91 12.46 -4.37
CA SER A 114 -4.49 12.66 -3.04
C SER A 114 -4.32 14.10 -2.56
N ILE A 115 -4.86 14.42 -1.38
CA ILE A 115 -4.65 15.72 -0.72
C ILE A 115 -3.29 15.85 -0.04
N ALA A 116 -2.49 14.78 -0.02
CA ALA A 116 -1.20 14.77 0.63
C ALA A 116 -0.14 15.57 -0.17
N ASP A 117 0.79 16.17 0.55
CA ASP A 117 2.03 16.67 -0.06
C ASP A 117 2.96 15.48 -0.31
N VAL A 118 3.45 15.31 -1.52
CA VAL A 118 4.37 14.21 -1.88
C VAL A 118 5.80 14.73 -1.95
N VAL A 119 6.67 14.10 -1.20
CA VAL A 119 8.11 14.36 -1.17
C VAL A 119 8.83 13.17 -1.76
N GLU A 120 9.49 13.36 -2.89
CA GLU A 120 10.32 12.36 -3.54
C GLU A 120 11.74 12.45 -2.99
N CYS A 121 12.23 11.36 -2.38
CA CYS A 121 13.58 11.26 -1.91
C CYS A 121 14.52 11.04 -3.11
N PRO A 122 15.62 11.78 -3.24
CA PRO A 122 16.57 11.58 -4.31
C PRO A 122 17.40 10.30 -4.12
N GLN A 123 18.25 10.02 -5.10
CA GLN A 123 19.30 9.02 -4.98
C GLN A 123 20.51 9.61 -4.27
N ASP A 124 21.16 8.79 -3.46
CA ASP A 124 22.51 9.06 -2.96
C ASP A 124 23.58 8.84 -4.05
N ALA A 125 24.86 9.00 -3.68
CA ALA A 125 25.98 8.83 -4.60
C ALA A 125 26.14 7.39 -5.14
N ASP A 126 25.62 6.40 -4.44
CA ASP A 126 25.68 4.98 -4.78
C ASP A 126 24.41 4.51 -5.51
N GLY A 127 23.44 5.39 -5.71
CA GLY A 127 22.21 5.14 -6.45
C GLY A 127 21.10 4.51 -5.58
N HIS A 128 21.19 4.59 -4.27
CA HIS A 128 20.14 4.17 -3.34
C HIS A 128 19.27 5.36 -2.90
N VAL A 129 18.25 5.09 -2.11
CA VAL A 129 17.46 6.16 -1.47
C VAL A 129 18.36 6.94 -0.51
N ASP A 130 18.40 8.26 -0.66
CA ASP A 130 19.15 9.17 0.22
C ASP A 130 18.47 9.25 1.59
N LEU A 131 19.03 8.52 2.58
CA LEU A 131 18.50 8.44 3.93
C LEU A 131 18.71 9.75 4.71
N ASP A 132 19.82 10.47 4.49
CA ASP A 132 20.09 11.76 5.14
C ASP A 132 19.06 12.80 4.68
N PHE A 133 18.72 12.78 3.39
CA PHE A 133 17.62 13.60 2.87
C PHE A 133 16.28 13.23 3.52
N LEU A 134 15.94 11.92 3.58
CA LEU A 134 14.71 11.46 4.21
C LEU A 134 14.61 11.94 5.66
N GLU A 135 15.67 11.77 6.46
CA GLU A 135 15.72 12.22 7.85
C GLU A 135 15.48 13.73 7.96
N SER A 136 16.16 14.54 7.15
CA SER A 136 15.98 15.98 7.11
C SER A 136 14.54 16.40 6.78
N GLN A 137 13.87 15.66 5.87
CA GLN A 137 12.49 15.94 5.52
C GLN A 137 11.51 15.48 6.60
N LEU A 138 11.79 14.37 7.29
CA LEU A 138 11.00 13.94 8.44
C LEU A 138 11.02 14.97 9.57
N GLU A 139 12.16 15.60 9.82
CA GLU A 139 12.28 16.73 10.75
C GLU A 139 11.50 17.95 10.26
N ARG A 140 11.67 18.32 8.99
CA ARG A 140 10.97 19.46 8.37
C ARG A 140 9.46 19.37 8.48
N TYR A 141 8.92 18.16 8.36
CA TYR A 141 7.48 17.89 8.41
C TYR A 141 7.03 17.30 9.76
N ALA A 142 7.81 17.50 10.83
CA ALA A 142 7.50 16.94 12.16
C ALA A 142 6.13 17.35 12.70
N ASP A 143 5.67 18.57 12.38
CA ASP A 143 4.39 19.10 12.83
C ASP A 143 3.17 18.62 12.00
N ARG A 144 3.38 17.80 10.96
CA ARG A 144 2.27 17.31 10.14
C ARG A 144 1.49 16.21 10.86
N PRO A 145 0.15 16.20 10.72
CA PRO A 145 -0.73 15.28 11.45
C PRO A 145 -0.50 13.81 11.09
N LEU A 146 -0.06 13.55 9.87
CA LEU A 146 0.23 12.20 9.38
C LEU A 146 1.42 12.25 8.41
N ARG A 147 2.39 11.39 8.67
CA ARG A 147 3.57 11.16 7.82
C ARG A 147 3.57 9.72 7.36
N ILE A 148 3.72 9.50 6.08
CA ILE A 148 3.66 8.17 5.45
C ILE A 148 4.94 7.96 4.65
N GLY A 149 5.65 6.86 4.89
CA GLY A 149 6.67 6.37 3.98
C GLY A 149 6.09 5.31 3.06
N SER A 150 6.25 5.48 1.75
CA SER A 150 5.76 4.56 0.73
C SER A 150 6.87 4.25 -0.26
N PHE A 151 7.65 3.20 0.03
CA PHE A 151 8.87 2.86 -0.69
C PHE A 151 8.78 1.46 -1.27
N SER A 152 9.27 1.30 -2.50
CA SER A 152 9.49 -0.02 -3.10
C SER A 152 10.72 -0.67 -2.49
N ALA A 153 10.59 -1.91 -2.02
CA ALA A 153 11.73 -2.67 -1.49
C ALA A 153 12.77 -3.03 -2.57
N ALA A 154 12.34 -3.04 -3.84
CA ALA A 154 13.21 -3.25 -4.99
C ALA A 154 12.63 -2.57 -6.23
N SER A 155 13.48 -1.92 -7.02
CA SER A 155 13.06 -1.37 -8.31
C SER A 155 12.68 -2.50 -9.27
N ASN A 156 11.50 -2.40 -9.88
CA ASN A 156 11.05 -3.35 -10.90
C ASN A 156 11.78 -3.18 -12.25
N VAL A 157 12.51 -2.09 -12.44
CA VAL A 157 13.27 -1.78 -13.66
C VAL A 157 14.73 -2.14 -13.51
N THR A 158 15.39 -1.63 -12.47
CA THR A 158 16.84 -1.79 -12.27
C THR A 158 17.21 -2.95 -11.36
N GLY A 159 16.28 -3.43 -10.52
CA GLY A 159 16.53 -4.43 -9.50
C GLY A 159 17.31 -3.91 -8.28
N ILE A 160 17.54 -2.61 -8.19
CA ILE A 160 18.19 -2.01 -7.00
C ILE A 160 17.31 -2.26 -5.79
N LEU A 161 17.92 -2.76 -4.72
CA LEU A 161 17.26 -2.99 -3.44
C LEU A 161 17.35 -1.74 -2.59
N SER A 162 16.22 -1.37 -1.96
CA SER A 162 16.18 -0.31 -0.97
C SER A 162 16.64 -0.83 0.40
N ASP A 163 17.28 0.02 1.20
CA ASP A 163 17.53 -0.30 2.61
C ASP A 163 16.24 -0.20 3.42
N VAL A 164 15.46 -1.29 3.36
CA VAL A 164 14.16 -1.37 4.05
C VAL A 164 14.32 -1.17 5.57
N ALA A 165 15.40 -1.71 6.15
CA ALA A 165 15.63 -1.60 7.59
C ALA A 165 15.95 -0.16 8.00
N GLY A 166 16.85 0.52 7.28
CA GLY A 166 17.21 1.91 7.50
C GLY A 166 16.01 2.84 7.33
N ILE A 167 15.26 2.70 6.22
CA ILE A 167 14.04 3.49 5.98
C ILE A 167 13.01 3.28 7.09
N SER A 168 12.76 2.03 7.49
CA SER A 168 11.77 1.73 8.55
C SER A 168 12.19 2.21 9.93
N ALA A 169 13.49 2.34 10.18
CA ALA A 169 14.00 2.85 11.46
C ALA A 169 13.87 4.39 11.57
N LEU A 170 13.87 5.10 10.44
CA LEU A 170 13.68 6.55 10.38
C LEU A 170 12.20 6.95 10.50
N LEU A 171 11.29 6.14 9.95
CA LEU A 171 9.84 6.40 9.93
C LEU A 171 9.17 6.10 11.27
#